data_a118eb80b513c0abb513919197350f2b
#
_entry.id   a118eb80b513c0abb513919197350f2b
#
_cell.length_a   1.000
_cell.length_b   1.000
_cell.length_c   1.000
_cell.angle_alpha   90.00
_cell.angle_beta   90.00
_cell.angle_gamma   90.00
#
_symmetry.space_group_name_H-M   'P 1'
#
loop_
_entity.id
_entity.type
_entity.pdbx_description
1 polymer ?
#
loop_
_entity_poly.entity_id
_entity_poly.type
_entity_poly.pdbx_seq_one_letter_code
_entity_poly.pdbx_strand_id
1 'polypeptide(L)'
;MATRRRRPRRRRANSSSDREAYLPTGEPCDMHLGVIGLGRMGRIVADRAVDAGHEVTAFDVSDDALAEAAEAGIEPAESIPDLAATLGDPKYIWLMVPAGDPVDAALDELAPHLSASDVVVDGGNSHFADSERRAAETTARYLDCGTSGGPAGAEMGFSLMIGGPADAYEELRPVFDAVATGPAGHDRMGPAGAGHYVKMVHNGVEYALMQAYGEGFELLHEGRYDLDLEAVARTWNNGAVIRSWLLELCEEAFREEGPNLGDVSDHVAGGSTGTWTVREALEREVAVPLIYEALGERFDSRRDGKFSRRLANRLRYGFGRHEVHRE
;
A
#
# COMPACT_ATOMS: atom_id res chain seq x y z
N MET A 1 2.81 -48.51 36.34
CA MET A 1 2.68 -47.14 36.90
C MET A 1 3.93 -46.37 36.50
N ALA A 2 3.85 -45.51 35.50
CA ALA A 2 4.95 -44.65 35.02
C ALA A 2 4.47 -43.19 35.08
N THR A 3 5.03 -42.45 36.02
CA THR A 3 4.73 -41.06 36.29
C THR A 3 5.36 -40.15 35.22
N ARG A 4 4.53 -39.53 34.37
CA ARG A 4 4.96 -38.49 33.43
C ARG A 4 5.21 -37.19 34.20
N ARG A 5 6.46 -36.73 34.27
CA ARG A 5 6.86 -35.40 34.73
C ARG A 5 6.45 -34.37 33.70
N ARG A 6 5.57 -33.41 34.08
CA ARG A 6 5.23 -32.21 33.30
C ARG A 6 6.40 -31.22 33.31
N ARG A 7 6.87 -30.80 32.13
CA ARG A 7 7.82 -29.71 31.99
C ARG A 7 7.09 -28.36 32.21
N PRO A 8 7.73 -27.36 32.86
CA PRO A 8 7.13 -26.07 33.09
C PRO A 8 7.05 -25.29 31.78
N ARG A 9 5.88 -24.68 31.51
CA ARG A 9 5.67 -23.72 30.40
C ARG A 9 6.45 -22.44 30.71
N ARG A 10 7.40 -22.08 29.86
CA ARG A 10 8.03 -20.77 29.88
C ARG A 10 6.96 -19.73 29.51
N ARG A 11 6.66 -18.82 30.42
CA ARG A 11 5.91 -17.58 30.15
C ARG A 11 6.78 -16.71 29.24
N ARG A 12 6.29 -16.42 28.03
CA ARG A 12 6.84 -15.33 27.25
C ARG A 12 6.31 -14.01 27.85
N ALA A 13 7.21 -13.20 28.38
CA ALA A 13 6.92 -11.83 28.75
C ALA A 13 6.72 -11.04 27.44
N ASN A 14 5.51 -10.51 27.22
CA ASN A 14 5.25 -9.48 26.23
C ASN A 14 5.56 -8.15 26.90
N SER A 15 6.69 -7.54 26.62
CA SER A 15 6.95 -6.16 26.96
C SER A 15 6.78 -5.32 25.69
N SER A 16 5.76 -4.47 25.70
CA SER A 16 5.43 -3.49 24.67
C SER A 16 6.26 -2.20 24.80
N SER A 17 7.57 -2.30 25.07
CA SER A 17 8.42 -1.13 25.34
C SER A 17 9.74 -1.07 24.59
N ASP A 18 9.97 -1.92 23.59
CA ASP A 18 11.21 -1.88 22.81
C ASP A 18 10.89 -1.56 21.33
N ARG A 19 10.37 -0.34 21.09
CA ARG A 19 10.52 0.33 19.80
C ARG A 19 11.83 1.11 19.84
N GLU A 20 12.95 0.45 19.96
CA GLU A 20 14.24 1.03 19.57
C GLU A 20 14.20 1.17 18.06
N ALA A 21 14.34 2.40 17.57
CA ALA A 21 14.58 2.69 16.17
C ALA A 21 15.80 1.85 15.73
N TYR A 22 15.57 0.91 14.82
CA TYR A 22 16.65 0.12 14.22
C TYR A 22 17.50 1.07 13.38
N LEU A 23 18.67 1.42 13.88
CA LEU A 23 19.74 2.00 13.08
C LEU A 23 20.51 0.83 12.47
N PRO A 24 20.67 0.76 11.14
CA PRO A 24 21.44 -0.29 10.50
C PRO A 24 22.86 -0.31 11.04
N THR A 25 23.33 -1.46 11.54
CA THR A 25 24.68 -1.68 12.11
C THR A 25 25.67 -2.13 11.03
N GLY A 26 25.50 -1.74 9.76
CA GLY A 26 26.45 -1.92 8.67
C GLY A 26 27.20 -0.63 8.37
N GLU A 27 28.41 -0.72 7.81
CA GLU A 27 29.04 0.46 7.20
C GLU A 27 28.05 1.06 6.19
N PRO A 28 27.92 2.42 6.15
CA PRO A 28 27.02 3.05 5.20
C PRO A 28 27.41 2.61 3.80
N CYS A 29 26.55 1.85 3.14
CA CYS A 29 26.71 1.54 1.73
C CYS A 29 26.12 2.74 0.99
N ASP A 30 26.98 3.73 0.72
CA ASP A 30 26.62 4.95 -0.01
C ASP A 30 26.23 4.54 -1.45
N MET A 31 24.93 4.36 -1.67
CA MET A 31 24.39 4.12 -3.00
C MET A 31 23.91 5.44 -3.58
N HIS A 32 24.10 5.65 -4.88
CA HIS A 32 23.52 6.76 -5.60
C HIS A 32 22.22 6.31 -6.28
N LEU A 33 21.07 6.80 -5.80
CA LEU A 33 19.74 6.43 -6.26
C LEU A 33 19.14 7.53 -7.12
N GLY A 34 18.66 7.19 -8.31
CA GLY A 34 17.81 8.06 -9.10
C GLY A 34 16.33 7.87 -8.70
N VAL A 35 15.60 8.94 -8.44
CA VAL A 35 14.15 8.89 -8.17
C VAL A 35 13.40 9.68 -9.23
N ILE A 36 12.46 9.02 -9.93
CA ILE A 36 11.61 9.66 -10.93
C ILE A 36 10.18 9.74 -10.39
N GLY A 37 9.71 10.95 -10.18
CA GLY A 37 8.42 11.25 -9.55
C GLY A 37 8.58 11.57 -8.06
N LEU A 38 8.39 12.86 -7.72
CA LEU A 38 8.46 13.41 -6.36
C LEU A 38 7.08 13.79 -5.80
N GLY A 39 6.05 13.13 -6.28
CA GLY A 39 4.74 13.19 -5.64
C GLY A 39 4.84 12.70 -4.18
N ARG A 40 3.74 12.77 -3.43
CA ARG A 40 3.70 12.46 -1.99
C ARG A 40 4.51 11.22 -1.58
N MET A 41 4.39 10.11 -2.32
CA MET A 41 5.08 8.86 -1.97
C MET A 41 6.54 8.85 -2.41
N GLY A 42 6.83 9.35 -3.61
CA GLY A 42 8.20 9.41 -4.14
C GLY A 42 9.09 10.33 -3.33
N ARG A 43 8.54 11.44 -2.85
CA ARG A 43 9.26 12.33 -1.94
C ARG A 43 9.64 11.61 -0.64
N ILE A 44 8.75 10.85 -0.02
CA ILE A 44 9.04 10.08 1.19
C ILE A 44 10.13 9.03 0.93
N VAL A 45 10.10 8.33 -0.21
CA VAL A 45 11.14 7.37 -0.60
C VAL A 45 12.50 8.06 -0.70
N ALA A 46 12.56 9.21 -1.38
CA ALA A 46 13.79 9.99 -1.55
C ALA A 46 14.33 10.52 -0.22
N ASP A 47 13.47 11.13 0.61
CA ASP A 47 13.85 11.65 1.93
C ASP A 47 14.42 10.55 2.83
N ARG A 48 13.76 9.37 2.88
CA ARG A 48 14.24 8.24 3.69
C ARG A 48 15.56 7.66 3.19
N ALA A 49 15.79 7.67 1.89
CA ALA A 49 17.08 7.26 1.33
C ALA A 49 18.20 8.23 1.72
N VAL A 50 17.94 9.55 1.65
CA VAL A 50 18.89 10.60 2.12
C VAL A 50 19.16 10.48 3.62
N ASP A 51 18.11 10.31 4.44
CA ASP A 51 18.22 10.15 5.90
C ASP A 51 19.07 8.92 6.29
N ALA A 52 19.08 7.89 5.45
CA ALA A 52 19.90 6.70 5.64
C ALA A 52 21.35 6.85 5.10
N GLY A 53 21.69 7.99 4.51
CA GLY A 53 23.03 8.29 4.01
C GLY A 53 23.27 7.93 2.54
N HIS A 54 22.21 7.63 1.77
CA HIS A 54 22.33 7.44 0.33
C HIS A 54 22.34 8.80 -0.41
N GLU A 55 23.05 8.87 -1.52
CA GLU A 55 22.96 10.00 -2.45
C GLU A 55 21.70 9.83 -3.31
N VAL A 56 20.94 10.91 -3.50
CA VAL A 56 19.72 10.88 -4.31
C VAL A 56 19.73 12.00 -5.34
N THR A 57 19.58 11.63 -6.62
CA THR A 57 19.25 12.55 -7.71
C THR A 57 17.80 12.30 -8.12
N ALA A 58 16.99 13.35 -8.27
CA ALA A 58 15.58 13.17 -8.57
C ALA A 58 15.12 14.03 -9.75
N PHE A 59 14.12 13.51 -10.47
CA PHE A 59 13.39 14.23 -11.52
C PHE A 59 11.88 14.19 -11.25
N ASP A 60 11.24 15.32 -11.42
CA ASP A 60 9.78 15.46 -11.48
C ASP A 60 9.41 16.50 -12.53
N VAL A 61 8.18 16.42 -13.05
CA VAL A 61 7.64 17.42 -13.99
C VAL A 61 7.25 18.73 -13.31
N SER A 62 7.25 18.77 -11.97
CA SER A 62 6.96 19.94 -11.14
C SER A 62 8.24 20.59 -10.65
N ASP A 63 8.51 21.81 -11.14
CA ASP A 63 9.64 22.61 -10.66
C ASP A 63 9.55 22.90 -9.15
N ASP A 64 8.34 23.09 -8.61
CA ASP A 64 8.12 23.28 -7.17
C ASP A 64 8.54 22.06 -6.36
N ALA A 65 8.21 20.85 -6.83
CA ALA A 65 8.61 19.60 -6.16
C ALA A 65 10.13 19.41 -6.18
N LEU A 66 10.79 19.77 -7.29
CA LEU A 66 12.26 19.73 -7.40
C LEU A 66 12.92 20.75 -6.47
N ALA A 67 12.38 21.97 -6.37
CA ALA A 67 12.90 23.00 -5.47
C ALA A 67 12.79 22.56 -4.00
N GLU A 68 11.64 22.02 -3.59
CA GLU A 68 11.45 21.49 -2.23
C GLU A 68 12.38 20.29 -1.93
N ALA A 69 12.64 19.44 -2.92
CA ALA A 69 13.55 18.29 -2.78
C ALA A 69 15.00 18.76 -2.60
N ALA A 70 15.43 19.79 -3.34
CA ALA A 70 16.77 20.36 -3.24
C ALA A 70 17.05 20.93 -1.83
N GLU A 71 16.04 21.52 -1.16
CA GLU A 71 16.16 22.00 0.22
C GLU A 71 16.44 20.86 1.23
N ALA A 72 16.03 19.63 0.90
CA ALA A 72 16.26 18.43 1.70
C ALA A 72 17.54 17.66 1.31
N GLY A 73 18.36 18.21 0.40
CA GLY A 73 19.63 17.60 0.00
C GLY A 73 19.51 16.57 -1.13
N ILE A 74 18.38 16.55 -1.84
CA ILE A 74 18.17 15.73 -3.04
C ILE A 74 18.62 16.55 -4.25
N GLU A 75 19.50 16.00 -5.09
CA GLU A 75 20.00 16.68 -6.29
C GLU A 75 18.93 16.70 -7.38
N PRO A 76 18.48 17.88 -7.87
CA PRO A 76 17.50 17.93 -8.95
C PRO A 76 18.15 17.68 -10.31
N ALA A 77 17.51 16.87 -11.16
CA ALA A 77 17.86 16.69 -12.55
C ALA A 77 16.90 17.46 -13.47
N GLU A 78 17.39 17.98 -14.58
CA GLU A 78 16.60 18.75 -15.57
C GLU A 78 15.71 17.85 -16.43
N SER A 79 16.04 16.56 -16.54
CA SER A 79 15.32 15.56 -17.34
C SER A 79 15.67 14.13 -16.91
N ILE A 80 14.88 13.15 -17.38
CA ILE A 80 15.21 11.73 -17.18
C ILE A 80 16.58 11.33 -17.78
N PRO A 81 16.95 11.76 -19.01
CA PRO A 81 18.29 11.54 -19.51
C PRO A 81 19.39 12.19 -18.67
N ASP A 82 19.17 13.38 -18.13
CA ASP A 82 20.11 14.09 -17.26
C ASP A 82 20.30 13.34 -15.94
N LEU A 83 19.21 12.90 -15.31
CA LEU A 83 19.26 12.01 -14.14
C LEU A 83 20.09 10.75 -14.43
N ALA A 84 19.82 10.07 -15.55
CA ALA A 84 20.57 8.86 -15.91
C ALA A 84 22.06 9.12 -16.17
N ALA A 85 22.42 10.32 -16.65
CA ALA A 85 23.83 10.70 -16.86
C ALA A 85 24.57 11.04 -15.56
N THR A 86 23.85 11.51 -14.53
CA THR A 86 24.42 11.85 -13.21
C THR A 86 24.75 10.58 -12.42
N LEU A 87 23.98 9.49 -12.61
CA LEU A 87 24.17 8.23 -11.88
C LEU A 87 25.41 7.48 -12.39
N GLY A 88 26.15 6.87 -11.44
CA GLY A 88 27.24 5.94 -11.74
C GLY A 88 26.76 4.59 -12.27
N ASP A 89 27.67 3.76 -12.75
CA ASP A 89 27.37 2.39 -13.18
C ASP A 89 27.70 1.37 -12.05
N PRO A 90 26.79 0.44 -11.73
CA PRO A 90 25.44 0.29 -12.26
C PRO A 90 24.46 1.38 -11.74
N LYS A 91 23.49 1.76 -12.57
CA LYS A 91 22.45 2.73 -12.19
C LYS A 91 21.36 2.06 -11.41
N TYR A 92 20.88 2.74 -10.36
CA TYR A 92 19.74 2.34 -9.54
C TYR A 92 18.67 3.41 -9.65
N ILE A 93 17.52 3.07 -10.22
CA ILE A 93 16.47 4.04 -10.53
C ILE A 93 15.14 3.56 -9.94
N TRP A 94 14.49 4.42 -9.16
CA TRP A 94 13.18 4.17 -8.56
C TRP A 94 12.11 5.04 -9.19
N LEU A 95 11.11 4.43 -9.83
CA LEU A 95 9.98 5.11 -10.45
C LEU A 95 8.84 5.22 -9.45
N MET A 96 8.33 6.44 -9.22
CA MET A 96 7.18 6.75 -8.37
C MET A 96 6.16 7.62 -9.10
N VAL A 97 5.88 7.26 -10.34
CA VAL A 97 4.91 7.92 -11.22
C VAL A 97 3.57 7.19 -11.24
N PRO A 98 2.48 7.81 -11.70
CA PRO A 98 1.19 7.13 -11.86
C PRO A 98 1.31 5.88 -12.73
N ALA A 99 0.56 4.83 -12.37
CA ALA A 99 0.54 3.57 -13.12
C ALA A 99 0.03 3.75 -14.56
N GLY A 100 0.44 2.86 -15.45
CA GLY A 100 0.07 2.88 -16.87
C GLY A 100 1.07 3.65 -17.72
N ASP A 101 0.58 4.44 -18.67
CA ASP A 101 1.39 5.16 -19.67
C ASP A 101 2.55 5.99 -19.08
N PRO A 102 2.43 6.67 -17.92
CA PRO A 102 3.56 7.39 -17.33
C PRO A 102 4.77 6.52 -16.98
N VAL A 103 4.55 5.26 -16.56
CA VAL A 103 5.64 4.32 -16.29
C VAL A 103 6.29 3.89 -17.60
N ASP A 104 5.49 3.59 -18.62
CA ASP A 104 5.99 3.21 -19.95
C ASP A 104 6.79 4.36 -20.57
N ALA A 105 6.31 5.59 -20.48
CA ALA A 105 7.02 6.78 -20.99
C ALA A 105 8.38 6.99 -20.27
N ALA A 106 8.43 6.83 -18.95
CA ALA A 106 9.67 6.96 -18.20
C ALA A 106 10.68 5.86 -18.59
N LEU A 107 10.22 4.63 -18.81
CA LEU A 107 11.05 3.51 -19.26
C LEU A 107 11.56 3.74 -20.69
N ASP A 108 10.74 4.27 -21.58
CA ASP A 108 11.12 4.60 -22.96
C ASP A 108 12.21 5.69 -22.99
N GLU A 109 12.10 6.73 -22.16
CA GLU A 109 13.13 7.77 -22.03
C GLU A 109 14.43 7.24 -21.41
N LEU A 110 14.33 6.32 -20.45
CA LEU A 110 15.50 5.67 -19.84
C LEU A 110 16.19 4.67 -20.75
N ALA A 111 15.49 3.98 -21.65
CA ALA A 111 15.98 2.85 -22.42
C ALA A 111 17.32 3.10 -23.14
N PRO A 112 17.60 4.27 -23.79
CA PRO A 112 18.89 4.56 -24.42
C PRO A 112 20.06 4.67 -23.44
N HIS A 113 19.79 4.84 -22.14
CA HIS A 113 20.77 5.11 -21.08
C HIS A 113 20.99 3.92 -20.15
N LEU A 114 20.24 2.82 -20.35
CA LEU A 114 20.28 1.64 -19.49
C LEU A 114 21.07 0.49 -20.09
N SER A 115 21.74 -0.23 -19.22
CA SER A 115 22.47 -1.48 -19.50
C SER A 115 21.88 -2.65 -18.72
N ALA A 116 22.32 -3.87 -19.01
CA ALA A 116 21.87 -5.07 -18.31
C ALA A 116 22.36 -5.17 -16.84
N SER A 117 23.34 -4.34 -16.44
CA SER A 117 23.80 -4.24 -15.05
C SER A 117 22.96 -3.30 -14.20
N ASP A 118 22.18 -2.41 -14.82
CA ASP A 118 21.37 -1.43 -14.10
C ASP A 118 20.13 -2.07 -13.50
N VAL A 119 19.53 -1.41 -12.51
CA VAL A 119 18.30 -1.84 -11.86
C VAL A 119 17.28 -0.73 -11.90
N VAL A 120 16.07 -1.05 -12.37
CA VAL A 120 14.91 -0.16 -12.31
C VAL A 120 13.84 -0.76 -11.40
N VAL A 121 13.35 0.03 -10.44
CA VAL A 121 12.27 -0.32 -9.52
C VAL A 121 11.02 0.45 -9.91
N ASP A 122 9.94 -0.23 -10.28
CA ASP A 122 8.59 0.35 -10.39
C ASP A 122 7.93 0.30 -9.01
N GLY A 123 7.98 1.41 -8.27
CA GLY A 123 7.40 1.57 -6.94
C GLY A 123 5.98 2.12 -6.95
N GLY A 124 5.39 2.31 -8.12
CA GLY A 124 4.01 2.75 -8.32
C GLY A 124 2.97 1.71 -7.89
N ASN A 125 1.74 1.94 -8.27
CA ASN A 125 0.64 0.98 -8.05
C ASN A 125 0.22 0.37 -9.40
N SER A 126 1.18 -0.22 -10.11
CA SER A 126 1.00 -0.83 -11.42
C SER A 126 0.23 -2.15 -11.34
N HIS A 127 -0.41 -2.51 -12.44
CA HIS A 127 -0.98 -3.84 -12.58
C HIS A 127 0.14 -4.87 -12.79
N PHE A 128 0.08 -6.01 -12.11
CA PHE A 128 1.14 -7.02 -12.15
C PHE A 128 1.48 -7.53 -13.55
N ALA A 129 0.49 -7.65 -14.44
CA ALA A 129 0.71 -8.07 -15.83
C ALA A 129 1.49 -7.01 -16.65
N ASP A 130 1.33 -5.71 -16.33
CA ASP A 130 2.16 -4.67 -16.94
C ASP A 130 3.60 -4.77 -16.45
N SER A 131 3.81 -5.12 -15.18
CA SER A 131 5.14 -5.34 -14.62
C SER A 131 5.83 -6.54 -15.26
N GLU A 132 5.11 -7.64 -15.50
CA GLU A 132 5.63 -8.80 -16.25
C GLU A 132 6.06 -8.40 -17.67
N ARG A 133 5.23 -7.63 -18.38
CA ARG A 133 5.55 -7.12 -19.73
C ARG A 133 6.77 -6.21 -19.71
N ARG A 134 6.79 -5.21 -18.82
CA ARG A 134 7.90 -4.25 -18.70
C ARG A 134 9.22 -4.94 -18.38
N ALA A 135 9.20 -5.92 -17.48
CA ALA A 135 10.38 -6.72 -17.17
C ALA A 135 10.94 -7.48 -18.38
N ALA A 136 10.06 -7.95 -19.28
CA ALA A 136 10.48 -8.64 -20.51
C ALA A 136 11.01 -7.69 -21.61
N GLU A 137 10.59 -6.43 -21.60
CA GLU A 137 10.93 -5.41 -22.61
C GLU A 137 12.14 -4.55 -22.19
N THR A 138 12.39 -4.39 -20.88
CA THR A 138 13.45 -3.54 -20.35
C THR A 138 14.80 -4.26 -20.39
N THR A 139 15.87 -3.56 -20.83
CA THR A 139 17.24 -4.09 -20.85
C THR A 139 17.81 -4.25 -19.43
N ALA A 140 17.49 -3.33 -18.52
CA ALA A 140 17.90 -3.38 -17.13
C ALA A 140 17.18 -4.49 -16.36
N ARG A 141 17.72 -4.86 -15.20
CA ARG A 141 17.03 -5.74 -14.24
C ARG A 141 15.83 -4.97 -13.63
N TYR A 142 14.64 -5.45 -13.92
CA TYR A 142 13.40 -4.78 -13.47
C TYR A 142 12.87 -5.41 -12.20
N LEU A 143 12.60 -4.57 -11.20
CA LEU A 143 11.89 -4.91 -9.97
C LEU A 143 10.56 -4.18 -9.92
N ASP A 144 9.48 -4.87 -9.58
CA ASP A 144 8.22 -4.27 -9.21
C ASP A 144 8.08 -4.23 -7.69
N CYS A 145 7.70 -3.10 -7.14
CA CYS A 145 7.65 -2.86 -5.70
C CYS A 145 6.28 -2.36 -5.26
N GLY A 146 5.43 -3.26 -4.81
CA GLY A 146 4.17 -2.91 -4.17
C GLY A 146 4.41 -2.26 -2.81
N THR A 147 4.05 -0.99 -2.67
CA THR A 147 4.28 -0.18 -1.47
C THR A 147 3.01 -0.04 -0.64
N SER A 148 3.07 -0.34 0.65
CA SER A 148 1.99 -0.14 1.63
C SER A 148 2.47 0.68 2.82
N GLY A 149 1.58 1.54 3.36
CA GLY A 149 1.88 2.44 4.48
C GLY A 149 1.34 3.86 4.25
N GLY A 150 1.13 4.26 3.00
CA GLY A 150 0.62 5.58 2.66
C GLY A 150 1.51 6.71 3.21
N PRO A 151 0.95 7.92 3.44
CA PRO A 151 1.73 9.06 3.96
C PRO A 151 2.40 8.81 5.31
N ALA A 152 1.86 7.91 6.14
CA ALA A 152 2.46 7.52 7.42
C ALA A 152 3.82 6.82 7.27
N GLY A 153 4.15 6.36 6.05
CA GLY A 153 5.48 5.86 5.72
C GLY A 153 6.61 6.86 5.93
N ALA A 154 6.32 8.18 5.98
CA ALA A 154 7.31 9.19 6.32
C ALA A 154 7.91 8.96 7.72
N GLU A 155 7.07 8.61 8.69
CA GLU A 155 7.49 8.37 10.07
C GLU A 155 7.82 6.90 10.34
N MET A 156 6.97 5.99 9.86
CA MET A 156 7.05 4.58 10.23
C MET A 156 7.83 3.72 9.21
N GLY A 157 8.13 4.22 8.01
CA GLY A 157 8.57 3.42 6.87
C GLY A 157 7.42 2.66 6.21
N PHE A 158 7.77 1.96 5.13
CA PHE A 158 6.81 1.22 4.32
C PHE A 158 6.89 -0.29 4.52
N SER A 159 5.82 -0.98 4.13
CA SER A 159 5.88 -2.41 3.82
C SER A 159 6.04 -2.57 2.31
N LEU A 160 7.15 -3.20 1.87
CA LEU A 160 7.53 -3.33 0.47
C LEU A 160 7.45 -4.80 0.03
N MET A 161 6.68 -5.05 -1.02
CA MET A 161 6.47 -6.36 -1.63
C MET A 161 7.17 -6.36 -2.99
N ILE A 162 8.32 -7.02 -3.11
CA ILE A 162 9.21 -6.85 -4.27
C ILE A 162 9.18 -8.08 -5.16
N GLY A 163 8.93 -7.90 -6.46
CA GLY A 163 9.06 -8.91 -7.49
C GLY A 163 10.25 -8.64 -8.39
N GLY A 164 10.88 -9.68 -8.94
CA GLY A 164 11.96 -9.55 -9.91
C GLY A 164 13.18 -10.43 -9.61
N PRO A 165 14.35 -10.20 -10.26
CA PRO A 165 15.58 -10.97 -10.07
C PRO A 165 16.08 -10.91 -8.62
N ALA A 166 16.54 -12.05 -8.10
CA ALA A 166 16.99 -12.15 -6.71
C ALA A 166 18.30 -11.37 -6.46
N ASP A 167 19.20 -11.37 -7.42
CA ASP A 167 20.45 -10.62 -7.36
C ASP A 167 20.23 -9.10 -7.32
N ALA A 168 19.29 -8.57 -8.12
CA ALA A 168 18.92 -7.17 -8.09
C ALA A 168 18.27 -6.77 -6.75
N TYR A 169 17.43 -7.64 -6.19
CA TYR A 169 16.85 -7.41 -4.85
C TYR A 169 17.94 -7.35 -3.77
N GLU A 170 18.87 -8.31 -3.75
CA GLU A 170 19.94 -8.32 -2.75
C GLU A 170 20.87 -7.11 -2.89
N GLU A 171 21.14 -6.66 -4.12
CA GLU A 171 21.97 -5.49 -4.41
C GLU A 171 21.32 -4.19 -3.90
N LEU A 172 19.99 -4.04 -4.07
CA LEU A 172 19.23 -2.90 -3.57
C LEU A 172 18.71 -3.05 -2.13
N ARG A 173 19.05 -4.13 -1.43
CA ARG A 173 18.63 -4.35 -0.03
C ARG A 173 18.92 -3.15 0.89
N PRO A 174 20.09 -2.46 0.82
CA PRO A 174 20.33 -1.30 1.66
C PRO A 174 19.30 -0.17 1.47
N VAL A 175 18.87 0.07 0.22
CA VAL A 175 17.81 1.06 -0.07
C VAL A 175 16.46 0.58 0.44
N PHE A 176 16.13 -0.71 0.27
CA PHE A 176 14.88 -1.26 0.83
C PHE A 176 14.86 -1.22 2.36
N ASP A 177 15.98 -1.51 3.04
CA ASP A 177 16.11 -1.38 4.49
C ASP A 177 15.89 0.06 4.95
N ALA A 178 16.37 1.07 4.20
CA ALA A 178 16.18 2.48 4.48
C ALA A 178 14.72 2.93 4.34
N VAL A 179 14.05 2.45 3.30
CA VAL A 179 12.69 2.88 2.94
C VAL A 179 11.61 2.13 3.73
N ALA A 180 11.86 0.87 4.09
CA ALA A 180 10.91 0.03 4.84
C ALA A 180 10.84 0.38 6.34
N THR A 181 9.85 -0.20 7.03
CA THR A 181 9.68 -0.10 8.51
C THR A 181 10.82 -0.78 9.29
N GLY A 182 11.70 -1.49 8.60
CA GLY A 182 12.81 -2.27 9.15
C GLY A 182 13.01 -3.56 8.37
N PRO A 183 13.93 -4.44 8.78
CA PRO A 183 14.34 -5.61 7.97
C PRO A 183 13.22 -6.61 7.66
N ALA A 184 12.16 -6.62 8.46
CA ALA A 184 10.95 -7.45 8.21
C ALA A 184 9.87 -6.69 7.41
N GLY A 185 10.10 -5.43 7.08
CA GLY A 185 9.18 -4.57 6.33
C GLY A 185 9.24 -4.77 4.82
N HIS A 186 10.22 -5.53 4.33
CA HIS A 186 10.32 -5.85 2.91
C HIS A 186 10.80 -7.28 2.69
N ASP A 187 10.41 -7.86 1.56
CA ASP A 187 10.96 -9.15 1.11
C ASP A 187 10.68 -9.32 -0.39
N ARG A 188 11.45 -10.23 -1.00
CA ARG A 188 11.23 -10.63 -2.39
C ARG A 188 10.12 -11.68 -2.47
N MET A 189 9.01 -11.32 -3.11
CA MET A 189 7.80 -12.17 -3.23
C MET A 189 7.92 -13.23 -4.35
N GLY A 190 8.76 -12.99 -5.37
CA GLY A 190 8.87 -13.90 -6.50
C GLY A 190 9.49 -13.26 -7.74
N PRO A 191 9.22 -13.79 -8.95
CA PRO A 191 9.65 -13.16 -10.21
C PRO A 191 8.98 -11.80 -10.41
N ALA A 192 9.33 -11.11 -11.50
CA ALA A 192 8.71 -9.84 -11.87
C ALA A 192 7.18 -10.00 -11.97
N GLY A 193 6.45 -9.00 -11.50
CA GLY A 193 5.00 -8.98 -11.32
C GLY A 193 4.54 -9.48 -9.94
N ALA A 194 5.33 -10.29 -9.23
CA ALA A 194 4.93 -10.88 -7.95
C ALA A 194 4.74 -9.83 -6.84
N GLY A 195 5.50 -8.75 -6.83
CA GLY A 195 5.37 -7.66 -5.86
C GLY A 195 4.02 -6.95 -5.98
N HIS A 196 3.71 -6.48 -7.17
CA HIS A 196 2.43 -5.83 -7.48
C HIS A 196 1.24 -6.80 -7.36
N TYR A 197 1.42 -8.08 -7.68
CA TYR A 197 0.39 -9.09 -7.45
C TYR A 197 0.04 -9.24 -5.96
N VAL A 198 1.06 -9.38 -5.11
CA VAL A 198 0.86 -9.48 -3.66
C VAL A 198 0.24 -8.20 -3.12
N LYS A 199 0.68 -7.01 -3.60
CA LYS A 199 0.09 -5.73 -3.21
C LYS A 199 -1.36 -5.59 -3.65
N MET A 200 -1.71 -6.06 -4.84
CA MET A 200 -3.10 -6.09 -5.33
C MET A 200 -4.00 -6.90 -4.41
N VAL A 201 -3.57 -8.11 -4.03
CA VAL A 201 -4.30 -8.98 -3.09
C VAL A 201 -4.39 -8.35 -1.71
N HIS A 202 -3.29 -7.75 -1.21
CA HIS A 202 -3.28 -6.98 0.04
C HIS A 202 -4.39 -5.92 0.05
N ASN A 203 -4.54 -5.15 -1.03
CA ASN A 203 -5.58 -4.11 -1.10
C ASN A 203 -7.00 -4.70 -1.12
N GLY A 204 -7.19 -5.87 -1.72
CA GLY A 204 -8.46 -6.59 -1.62
C GLY A 204 -8.80 -6.99 -0.18
N VAL A 205 -7.81 -7.51 0.56
CA VAL A 205 -7.95 -7.84 1.99
C VAL A 205 -8.22 -6.58 2.82
N GLU A 206 -7.51 -5.49 2.54
CA GLU A 206 -7.72 -4.19 3.21
C GLU A 206 -9.18 -3.71 3.07
N TYR A 207 -9.78 -3.83 1.86
CA TYR A 207 -11.18 -3.45 1.64
C TYR A 207 -12.14 -4.28 2.50
N ALA A 208 -11.92 -5.60 2.58
CA ALA A 208 -12.75 -6.47 3.41
C ALA A 208 -12.62 -6.16 4.90
N LEU A 209 -11.42 -5.84 5.37
CA LEU A 209 -11.18 -5.44 6.76
C LEU A 209 -11.84 -4.10 7.11
N MET A 210 -11.72 -3.10 6.22
CA MET A 210 -12.40 -1.81 6.42
C MET A 210 -13.91 -1.99 6.48
N GLN A 211 -14.48 -2.81 5.59
CA GLN A 211 -15.91 -3.09 5.59
C GLN A 211 -16.35 -3.79 6.89
N ALA A 212 -15.59 -4.78 7.33
CA ALA A 212 -15.88 -5.51 8.57
C ALA A 212 -15.85 -4.60 9.81
N TYR A 213 -14.90 -3.67 9.90
CA TYR A 213 -14.88 -2.67 10.95
C TYR A 213 -16.08 -1.71 10.84
N GLY A 214 -16.39 -1.22 9.63
CA GLY A 214 -17.53 -0.36 9.38
C GLY A 214 -18.83 -0.98 9.89
N GLU A 215 -19.16 -2.21 9.46
CA GLU A 215 -20.34 -2.95 9.90
C GLU A 215 -20.36 -3.19 11.41
N GLY A 216 -19.21 -3.53 12.00
CA GLY A 216 -19.09 -3.77 13.43
C GLY A 216 -19.35 -2.51 14.26
N PHE A 217 -18.76 -1.38 13.85
CA PHE A 217 -18.99 -0.09 14.54
C PHE A 217 -20.37 0.47 14.28
N GLU A 218 -20.97 0.29 13.09
CA GLU A 218 -22.36 0.65 12.83
C GLU A 218 -23.31 -0.12 13.75
N LEU A 219 -23.11 -1.43 13.92
CA LEU A 219 -23.92 -2.23 14.85
C LEU A 219 -23.78 -1.77 16.31
N LEU A 220 -22.61 -1.30 16.73
CA LEU A 220 -22.38 -0.73 18.06
C LEU A 220 -23.04 0.63 18.21
N HIS A 221 -22.99 1.46 17.17
CA HIS A 221 -23.60 2.78 17.12
C HIS A 221 -25.13 2.73 17.20
N GLU A 222 -25.75 1.86 16.41
CA GLU A 222 -27.20 1.63 16.38
C GLU A 222 -27.69 0.67 17.50
N GLY A 223 -26.77 0.26 18.38
CA GLY A 223 -26.99 -0.78 19.35
C GLY A 223 -27.81 -0.37 20.56
N ARG A 224 -27.88 -1.25 21.57
CA ARG A 224 -28.72 -1.10 22.76
C ARG A 224 -28.13 -0.14 23.80
N TYR A 225 -26.88 0.16 23.71
CA TYR A 225 -26.13 0.87 24.73
C TYR A 225 -25.57 2.15 24.11
N ASP A 226 -25.56 3.21 24.88
CA ASP A 226 -24.83 4.43 24.56
C ASP A 226 -23.35 4.17 24.82
N LEU A 227 -22.59 3.91 23.75
CA LEU A 227 -21.20 3.47 23.82
C LEU A 227 -20.25 4.57 23.36
N ASP A 228 -19.15 4.72 24.07
CA ASP A 228 -17.98 5.47 23.63
C ASP A 228 -17.21 4.63 22.59
N LEU A 229 -17.43 4.91 21.30
CA LEU A 229 -16.82 4.15 20.19
C LEU A 229 -15.30 4.36 20.11
N GLU A 230 -14.79 5.54 20.50
CA GLU A 230 -13.34 5.76 20.64
C GLU A 230 -12.75 4.84 21.71
N ALA A 231 -13.38 4.73 22.87
CA ALA A 231 -12.94 3.84 23.93
C ALA A 231 -13.03 2.36 23.52
N VAL A 232 -14.05 1.98 22.74
CA VAL A 232 -14.16 0.61 22.19
C VAL A 232 -12.98 0.33 21.24
N ALA A 233 -12.71 1.21 20.26
CA ALA A 233 -11.64 1.06 19.30
C ALA A 233 -10.28 0.95 20.01
N ARG A 234 -10.00 1.86 20.95
CA ARG A 234 -8.80 1.85 21.79
C ARG A 234 -8.66 0.56 22.58
N THR A 235 -9.72 0.09 23.21
CA THR A 235 -9.69 -1.15 24.02
C THR A 235 -9.42 -2.36 23.14
N TRP A 236 -10.07 -2.46 21.98
CA TRP A 236 -9.84 -3.56 21.05
C TRP A 236 -8.42 -3.55 20.48
N ASN A 237 -7.85 -2.39 20.22
CA ASN A 237 -6.48 -2.28 19.71
C ASN A 237 -5.42 -2.67 20.76
N ASN A 238 -5.77 -2.68 22.06
CA ASN A 238 -4.92 -3.03 23.17
C ASN A 238 -5.17 -4.45 23.70
N GLY A 239 -4.91 -5.46 22.86
CA GLY A 239 -4.87 -6.88 23.26
C GLY A 239 -5.96 -7.76 22.69
N ALA A 240 -6.96 -7.24 21.99
CA ALA A 240 -7.94 -8.06 21.29
C ALA A 240 -7.31 -8.78 20.07
N VAL A 241 -7.95 -9.85 19.63
CA VAL A 241 -7.50 -10.63 18.47
C VAL A 241 -7.52 -9.82 17.18
N ILE A 242 -8.44 -8.85 17.08
CA ILE A 242 -8.66 -8.01 15.91
C ILE A 242 -7.83 -6.72 15.90
N ARG A 243 -6.88 -6.56 16.81
CA ARG A 243 -6.00 -5.37 16.82
C ARG A 243 -5.30 -5.19 15.47
N SER A 244 -5.24 -3.96 14.97
CA SER A 244 -4.60 -3.62 13.71
C SER A 244 -4.38 -2.11 13.60
N TRP A 245 -3.55 -1.68 12.66
CA TRP A 245 -3.43 -0.26 12.35
C TRP A 245 -4.75 0.34 11.86
N LEU A 246 -5.56 -0.39 11.09
CA LEU A 246 -6.90 0.08 10.70
C LEU A 246 -7.79 0.37 11.90
N LEU A 247 -7.67 -0.38 12.98
CA LEU A 247 -8.41 -0.14 14.22
C LEU A 247 -7.88 1.08 15.00
N GLU A 248 -6.59 1.36 14.93
CA GLU A 248 -5.99 2.60 15.44
C GLU A 248 -6.57 3.82 14.70
N LEU A 249 -6.66 3.74 13.36
CA LEU A 249 -7.30 4.77 12.54
C LEU A 249 -8.80 4.94 12.84
N CYS A 250 -9.51 3.88 13.26
CA CYS A 250 -10.89 4.03 13.76
C CYS A 250 -10.93 4.83 15.07
N GLU A 251 -9.99 4.60 16.00
CA GLU A 251 -9.88 5.39 17.24
C GLU A 251 -9.64 6.87 16.93
N GLU A 252 -8.72 7.17 16.00
CA GLU A 252 -8.43 8.54 15.56
C GLU A 252 -9.66 9.20 14.92
N ALA A 253 -10.34 8.49 14.01
CA ALA A 253 -11.53 9.01 13.35
C ALA A 253 -12.64 9.40 14.36
N PHE A 254 -12.93 8.56 15.35
CA PHE A 254 -13.91 8.90 16.39
C PHE A 254 -13.46 10.05 17.29
N ARG A 255 -12.16 10.21 17.52
CA ARG A 255 -11.60 11.33 18.28
C ARG A 255 -11.73 12.66 17.54
N GLU A 256 -11.46 12.66 16.24
CA GLU A 256 -11.43 13.87 15.42
C GLU A 256 -12.81 14.30 14.95
N GLU A 257 -13.64 13.35 14.48
CA GLU A 257 -14.93 13.61 13.84
C GLU A 257 -16.14 13.36 14.79
N GLY A 258 -15.87 12.79 15.96
CA GLY A 258 -16.89 12.41 16.93
C GLY A 258 -17.58 11.07 16.59
N PRO A 259 -18.45 10.57 17.51
CA PRO A 259 -18.99 9.21 17.42
C PRO A 259 -19.96 9.00 16.25
N ASN A 260 -20.50 10.06 15.68
CA ASN A 260 -21.49 9.99 14.59
C ASN A 260 -20.85 10.12 13.20
N LEU A 261 -19.58 10.52 13.10
CA LEU A 261 -18.87 10.81 11.83
C LEU A 261 -19.70 11.72 10.90
N GLY A 262 -20.46 12.68 11.49
CA GLY A 262 -21.56 13.39 10.83
C GLY A 262 -21.14 14.28 9.66
N ASP A 263 -19.88 14.74 9.65
CA ASP A 263 -19.34 15.59 8.59
C ASP A 263 -18.56 14.77 7.52
N VAL A 264 -18.48 13.44 7.69
CA VAL A 264 -17.82 12.53 6.75
C VAL A 264 -18.82 12.03 5.71
N SER A 265 -18.48 12.17 4.43
CA SER A 265 -19.31 11.66 3.33
C SER A 265 -19.33 10.13 3.30
N ASP A 266 -20.49 9.54 3.00
CA ASP A 266 -20.65 8.12 2.75
C ASP A 266 -20.14 7.66 1.37
N HIS A 267 -19.72 8.60 0.52
CA HIS A 267 -19.15 8.32 -0.80
C HIS A 267 -17.72 7.79 -0.73
N VAL A 268 -17.51 6.52 -1.03
CA VAL A 268 -16.20 5.88 -1.02
C VAL A 268 -15.60 5.79 -2.43
N ALA A 269 -14.65 6.66 -2.74
CA ALA A 269 -13.96 6.71 -4.03
C ALA A 269 -12.95 5.55 -4.22
N GLY A 270 -12.34 5.45 -5.42
CA GLY A 270 -11.31 4.44 -5.74
C GLY A 270 -11.88 3.07 -6.09
N GLY A 271 -11.11 1.99 -5.97
CA GLY A 271 -11.57 0.62 -6.20
C GLY A 271 -10.92 -0.12 -7.37
N SER A 272 -9.94 0.46 -8.09
CA SER A 272 -9.25 -0.22 -9.19
C SER A 272 -8.55 -1.51 -8.74
N THR A 273 -7.77 -1.45 -7.67
CA THR A 273 -7.03 -2.61 -7.13
C THR A 273 -7.94 -3.69 -6.57
N GLY A 274 -9.05 -3.32 -5.91
CA GLY A 274 -10.08 -4.29 -5.50
C GLY A 274 -10.75 -4.96 -6.69
N THR A 275 -10.97 -4.21 -7.78
CA THR A 275 -11.50 -4.77 -9.03
C THR A 275 -10.52 -5.77 -9.65
N TRP A 276 -9.23 -5.47 -9.67
CA TRP A 276 -8.20 -6.40 -10.15
C TRP A 276 -8.16 -7.68 -9.33
N THR A 277 -8.21 -7.57 -7.99
CA THR A 277 -8.25 -8.73 -7.08
C THR A 277 -9.45 -9.63 -7.37
N VAL A 278 -10.64 -9.06 -7.56
CA VAL A 278 -11.85 -9.84 -7.87
C VAL A 278 -11.76 -10.49 -9.26
N ARG A 279 -11.23 -9.79 -10.27
CA ARG A 279 -11.01 -10.36 -11.61
C ARG A 279 -10.06 -11.53 -11.56
N GLU A 280 -8.92 -11.39 -10.92
CA GLU A 280 -7.94 -12.46 -10.75
C GLU A 280 -8.54 -13.67 -10.01
N ALA A 281 -9.35 -13.42 -8.96
CA ALA A 281 -10.05 -14.49 -8.26
C ALA A 281 -11.02 -15.26 -9.16
N LEU A 282 -11.72 -14.57 -10.06
CA LEU A 282 -12.61 -15.21 -11.05
C LEU A 282 -11.81 -16.03 -12.07
N GLU A 283 -10.69 -15.51 -12.56
CA GLU A 283 -9.81 -16.21 -13.51
C GLU A 283 -9.17 -17.47 -12.91
N ARG A 284 -8.88 -17.43 -11.59
CA ARG A 284 -8.31 -18.56 -10.84
C ARG A 284 -9.36 -19.47 -10.21
N GLU A 285 -10.64 -19.19 -10.38
CA GLU A 285 -11.75 -19.94 -9.75
C GLU A 285 -11.63 -19.97 -8.20
N VAL A 286 -11.11 -18.87 -7.59
CA VAL A 286 -10.98 -18.73 -6.14
C VAL A 286 -12.14 -17.91 -5.59
N ALA A 287 -12.87 -18.45 -4.60
CA ALA A 287 -13.96 -17.75 -3.96
C ALA A 287 -13.42 -16.68 -2.98
N VAL A 288 -13.79 -15.41 -3.20
CA VAL A 288 -13.41 -14.27 -2.36
C VAL A 288 -14.64 -13.44 -1.95
N PRO A 289 -15.67 -14.05 -1.31
CA PRO A 289 -16.95 -13.39 -1.05
C PRO A 289 -16.79 -12.07 -0.27
N LEU A 290 -15.96 -12.02 0.78
CA LEU A 290 -15.80 -10.81 1.59
C LEU A 290 -15.17 -9.65 0.80
N ILE A 291 -14.18 -9.93 -0.05
CA ILE A 291 -13.55 -8.92 -0.89
C ILE A 291 -14.55 -8.43 -1.95
N TYR A 292 -15.33 -9.34 -2.52
CA TYR A 292 -16.34 -9.01 -3.52
C TYR A 292 -17.45 -8.11 -2.93
N GLU A 293 -17.99 -8.47 -1.76
CA GLU A 293 -19.03 -7.68 -1.09
C GLU A 293 -18.50 -6.29 -0.69
N ALA A 294 -17.30 -6.21 -0.11
CA ALA A 294 -16.68 -4.93 0.23
C ALA A 294 -16.48 -4.01 -1.00
N LEU A 295 -16.11 -4.58 -2.15
CA LEU A 295 -16.03 -3.84 -3.41
C LEU A 295 -17.44 -3.42 -3.89
N GLY A 296 -18.43 -4.28 -3.71
CA GLY A 296 -19.85 -4.03 -4.03
C GLY A 296 -20.41 -2.85 -3.24
N GLU A 297 -20.22 -2.84 -1.92
CA GLU A 297 -20.64 -1.75 -1.03
C GLU A 297 -19.97 -0.42 -1.43
N ARG A 298 -18.68 -0.44 -1.75
CA ARG A 298 -17.97 0.74 -2.26
C ARG A 298 -18.55 1.27 -3.57
N PHE A 299 -18.99 0.41 -4.48
CA PHE A 299 -19.67 0.84 -5.71
C PHE A 299 -21.07 1.37 -5.42
N ASP A 300 -21.75 0.81 -4.41
CA ASP A 300 -23.09 1.20 -3.99
C ASP A 300 -23.11 2.59 -3.35
N SER A 301 -22.08 2.92 -2.56
CA SER A 301 -21.94 4.24 -1.93
C SER A 301 -21.92 5.42 -2.91
N ARG A 302 -21.69 5.15 -4.21
CA ARG A 302 -21.62 6.17 -5.28
C ARG A 302 -22.92 6.37 -6.03
N ARG A 303 -23.99 5.66 -5.64
CA ARG A 303 -25.25 5.63 -6.40
C ARG A 303 -26.43 6.05 -5.54
N ASP A 304 -27.05 7.17 -5.87
CA ASP A 304 -28.37 7.52 -5.37
C ASP A 304 -29.43 6.62 -6.01
N GLY A 305 -30.30 6.04 -5.21
CA GLY A 305 -31.48 5.31 -5.63
C GLY A 305 -31.24 4.13 -6.58
N LYS A 306 -31.07 2.93 -6.07
CA LYS A 306 -30.85 1.72 -6.87
C LYS A 306 -32.09 1.34 -7.70
N PHE A 307 -31.94 1.21 -9.02
CA PHE A 307 -32.95 0.68 -9.91
C PHE A 307 -33.45 -0.70 -9.46
N SER A 308 -32.56 -1.58 -8.99
CA SER A 308 -32.90 -2.91 -8.50
C SER A 308 -33.82 -2.86 -7.28
N ARG A 309 -33.61 -1.92 -6.34
CA ARG A 309 -34.49 -1.71 -5.18
C ARG A 309 -35.87 -1.22 -5.61
N ARG A 310 -35.92 -0.27 -6.58
CA ARG A 310 -37.20 0.21 -7.16
C ARG A 310 -37.95 -0.92 -7.83
N LEU A 311 -37.28 -1.74 -8.63
CA LEU A 311 -37.87 -2.90 -9.29
C LEU A 311 -38.37 -3.93 -8.27
N ALA A 312 -37.55 -4.27 -7.25
CA ALA A 312 -37.95 -5.17 -6.17
C ALA A 312 -39.23 -4.71 -5.46
N ASN A 313 -39.34 -3.41 -5.12
CA ASN A 313 -40.54 -2.84 -4.55
C ASN A 313 -41.73 -3.01 -5.50
N ARG A 314 -41.55 -2.77 -6.78
CA ARG A 314 -42.62 -2.92 -7.76
C ARG A 314 -43.05 -4.40 -7.95
N LEU A 315 -42.09 -5.32 -7.90
CA LEU A 315 -42.39 -6.75 -7.94
C LEU A 315 -43.15 -7.22 -6.71
N ARG A 316 -42.72 -6.78 -5.49
CA ARG A 316 -43.45 -7.06 -4.23
C ARG A 316 -44.89 -6.56 -4.29
N TYR A 317 -45.13 -5.40 -4.86
CA TYR A 317 -46.49 -4.93 -5.11
C TYR A 317 -47.25 -5.86 -6.08
N GLY A 318 -46.59 -6.34 -7.15
CA GLY A 318 -47.19 -7.21 -8.17
C GLY A 318 -47.75 -8.50 -7.60
N PHE A 319 -46.99 -9.21 -6.80
CA PHE A 319 -47.39 -10.52 -6.27
C PHE A 319 -48.06 -10.45 -4.87
N GLY A 320 -47.70 -9.48 -4.05
CA GLY A 320 -48.12 -9.43 -2.65
C GLY A 320 -48.92 -8.17 -2.26
N ARG A 321 -49.14 -7.22 -3.18
CA ARG A 321 -49.78 -5.92 -2.94
C ARG A 321 -49.11 -5.13 -1.80
N HIS A 322 -47.84 -5.39 -1.53
CA HIS A 322 -47.05 -4.62 -0.58
C HIS A 322 -47.01 -3.14 -1.00
N GLU A 323 -47.12 -2.24 -0.01
CA GLU A 323 -47.06 -0.81 -0.29
C GLU A 323 -45.77 -0.40 -0.99
N VAL A 324 -45.87 0.44 -2.02
CA VAL A 324 -44.75 1.05 -2.72
C VAL A 324 -44.69 2.50 -2.32
N HIS A 325 -43.66 2.87 -1.55
CA HIS A 325 -43.38 4.26 -1.26
C HIS A 325 -42.93 4.97 -2.55
N ARG A 326 -43.52 6.12 -2.81
CA ARG A 326 -43.18 6.99 -3.94
C ARG A 326 -42.56 8.26 -3.39
N GLU A 327 -41.39 8.65 -3.89
CA GLU A 327 -40.74 9.93 -3.59
C GLU A 327 -41.52 11.07 -4.22
#